data_2e36bd2d11d1599f01e03fbc4ad87043
#
_entry.id   2e36bd2d11d1599f01e03fbc4ad87043
#
_cell.length_a   1.000
_cell.length_b   1.000
_cell.length_c   1.000
_cell.angle_alpha   90.00
_cell.angle_beta   90.00
_cell.angle_gamma   90.00
#
_symmetry.space_group_name_H-M   'P 1'
#
loop_
_entity.id
_entity.type
_entity.pdbx_description
1 polymer ?
#
loop_
_entity_poly.entity_id
_entity_poly.type
_entity_poly.pdbx_seq_one_letter_code
_entity_poly.pdbx_strand_id
1 'polypeptide(L)'
;RGEMLRVQSAKGSNELKDLALPERYFYVPEDFPRGDPFNVGQLYTLFAEAIRTGENRLPTFDTAVELHRFIDTIKKASDTGQEQAVA
;
A
#
# COMPACT_ATOMS: atom_id res chain seq x y z
N ARG A 1 -0.44 2.14 14.99
CA ARG A 1 0.44 1.01 14.70
C ARG A 1 -0.29 -0.30 14.99
N GLY A 2 -0.04 -1.32 14.19
CA GLY A 2 -0.75 -2.60 14.29
C GLY A 2 -2.17 -2.57 13.74
N GLU A 3 -2.57 -1.48 13.11
CA GLU A 3 -3.87 -1.32 12.52
C GLU A 3 -3.85 -1.68 11.04
N MET A 4 -5.00 -2.12 10.55
CA MET A 4 -5.18 -2.36 9.14
C MET A 4 -5.17 -1.05 8.35
N LEU A 5 -4.72 -1.10 7.10
CA LEU A 5 -4.84 0.03 6.21
C LEU A 5 -6.30 0.45 6.10
N ARG A 6 -6.53 1.73 6.21
CA ARG A 6 -7.86 2.31 6.16
C ARG A 6 -7.93 3.34 5.04
N VAL A 7 -8.92 3.21 4.19
CA VAL A 7 -9.16 4.15 3.10
C VAL A 7 -10.54 4.76 3.28
N GLN A 8 -10.61 6.08 3.24
CA GLN A 8 -11.85 6.83 3.38
C GLN A 8 -12.05 7.77 2.20
N SER A 9 -13.29 7.99 1.84
CA SER A 9 -13.65 8.92 0.77
C SER A 9 -14.94 9.66 1.11
N ALA A 10 -15.05 10.90 0.62
CA ALA A 10 -16.27 11.67 0.66
C ALA A 10 -16.65 12.02 -0.78
N LYS A 11 -17.74 11.43 -1.26
CA LYS A 11 -18.24 11.68 -2.60
C LYS A 11 -19.70 12.14 -2.50
N GLY A 12 -19.97 13.33 -2.98
CA GLY A 12 -21.32 13.90 -2.94
C GLY A 12 -21.78 14.33 -1.55
N SER A 13 -20.89 14.35 -0.56
CA SER A 13 -21.17 14.83 0.80
C SER A 13 -19.86 15.27 1.45
N ASN A 14 -19.97 15.91 2.63
CA ASN A 14 -18.79 16.31 3.42
C ASN A 14 -18.38 15.25 4.44
N GLU A 15 -19.07 14.12 4.46
CA GLU A 15 -18.79 13.05 5.41
C GLU A 15 -17.87 12.01 4.81
N LEU A 16 -16.77 11.70 5.51
CA LEU A 16 -15.86 10.65 5.12
C LEU A 16 -16.47 9.28 5.46
N LYS A 17 -16.45 8.39 4.50
CA LYS A 17 -16.92 7.01 4.68
C LYS A 17 -15.79 6.04 4.40
N ASP A 18 -15.76 4.96 5.16
CA ASP A 18 -14.78 3.91 4.95
C ASP A 18 -15.05 3.19 3.63
N LEU A 19 -13.98 2.96 2.87
CA LEU A 19 -14.02 2.13 1.69
C LEU A 19 -13.51 0.74 2.03
N ALA A 20 -14.25 -0.29 1.61
CA ALA A 20 -13.84 -1.66 1.79
C ALA A 20 -12.61 -1.97 0.93
N LEU A 21 -11.64 -2.66 1.50
CA LEU A 21 -10.50 -3.15 0.75
C LEU A 21 -10.93 -4.37 -0.07
N PRO A 22 -10.63 -4.40 -1.39
CA PRO A 22 -11.01 -5.56 -2.21
C PRO A 22 -10.35 -6.85 -1.72
N GLU A 23 -11.13 -7.93 -1.69
CA GLU A 23 -10.67 -9.23 -1.22
C GLU A 23 -9.50 -9.79 -2.04
N ARG A 24 -9.37 -9.39 -3.29
CA ARG A 24 -8.27 -9.83 -4.16
C ARG A 24 -6.88 -9.45 -3.65
N TYR A 25 -6.81 -8.52 -2.70
CA TYR A 25 -5.55 -8.11 -2.08
C TYR A 25 -5.26 -8.85 -0.78
N PHE A 26 -6.12 -9.78 -0.39
CA PHE A 26 -5.94 -10.58 0.82
C PHE A 26 -5.38 -11.94 0.43
N TYR A 27 -4.14 -12.20 0.84
CA TYR A 27 -3.41 -13.42 0.49
C TYR A 27 -3.36 -14.44 1.62
N VAL A 28 -3.78 -14.04 2.83
CA VAL A 28 -3.83 -14.90 4.00
C VAL A 28 -5.26 -15.39 4.23
N PRO A 29 -5.45 -16.50 5.00
CA PRO A 29 -6.79 -16.99 5.32
C PRO A 29 -7.65 -15.92 6.00
N GLU A 30 -8.97 -16.04 5.82
CA GLU A 30 -9.94 -15.07 6.35
C GLU A 30 -9.86 -14.93 7.87
N ASP A 31 -9.58 -16.04 8.57
CA ASP A 31 -9.48 -16.08 10.02
C ASP A 31 -8.10 -15.68 10.56
N PHE A 32 -7.19 -15.24 9.70
CA PHE A 32 -5.85 -14.82 10.10
C PHE A 32 -5.94 -13.57 10.98
N PRO A 33 -5.12 -13.46 12.06
CA PRO A 33 -5.16 -12.31 12.94
C PRO A 33 -4.93 -10.99 12.21
N ARG A 34 -5.70 -9.98 12.55
CA ARG A 34 -5.60 -8.64 11.95
C ARG A 34 -4.46 -7.84 12.59
N GLY A 35 -4.10 -6.74 11.93
CA GLY A 35 -3.04 -5.84 12.37
C GLY A 35 -1.67 -6.26 11.85
N ASP A 36 -0.63 -6.12 12.68
CA ASP A 36 0.73 -6.44 12.28
C ASP A 36 0.91 -7.90 11.82
N PRO A 37 0.34 -8.90 12.50
CA PRO A 37 0.44 -10.28 12.02
C PRO A 37 -0.14 -10.45 10.61
N PHE A 38 -1.24 -9.77 10.31
CA PHE A 38 -1.85 -9.80 8.98
C PHE A 38 -0.91 -9.26 7.93
N ASN A 39 -0.31 -8.10 8.17
CA ASN A 39 0.59 -7.45 7.23
C ASN A 39 1.83 -8.30 6.97
N VAL A 40 2.41 -8.88 8.02
CA VAL A 40 3.56 -9.77 7.91
C VAL A 40 3.18 -11.06 7.17
N GLY A 41 2.01 -11.61 7.46
CA GLY A 41 1.50 -12.81 6.78
C GLY A 41 1.32 -12.58 5.27
N GLN A 42 0.82 -11.41 4.89
CA GLN A 42 0.71 -11.02 3.48
C GLN A 42 2.08 -11.03 2.80
N LEU A 43 3.08 -10.44 3.45
CA LEU A 43 4.44 -10.38 2.93
C LEU A 43 5.04 -11.79 2.75
N TYR A 44 4.93 -12.64 3.75
CA TYR A 44 5.46 -14.00 3.68
C TYR A 44 4.74 -14.85 2.64
N THR A 45 3.45 -14.65 2.44
CA THR A 45 2.70 -15.35 1.39
C THR A 45 3.26 -15.00 0.00
N LEU A 46 3.50 -13.73 -0.25
CA LEU A 46 4.09 -13.27 -1.51
C LEU A 46 5.54 -13.76 -1.67
N PHE A 47 6.28 -13.82 -0.58
CA PHE A 47 7.66 -14.30 -0.60
C PHE A 47 7.72 -15.79 -0.95
N ALA A 48 6.87 -16.60 -0.31
CA ALA A 48 6.78 -18.02 -0.63
C ALA A 48 6.37 -18.26 -2.09
N GLU A 49 5.42 -17.47 -2.58
CA GLU A 49 5.00 -17.52 -3.97
C GLU A 49 6.15 -17.16 -4.93
N ALA A 50 6.93 -16.14 -4.60
CA ALA A 50 8.08 -15.74 -5.41
C ALA A 50 9.13 -16.85 -5.51
N ILE A 51 9.39 -17.54 -4.40
CA ILE A 51 10.31 -18.69 -4.38
C ILE A 51 9.77 -19.83 -5.24
N ARG A 52 8.48 -20.13 -5.11
CA ARG A 52 7.86 -21.26 -5.79
C ARG A 52 7.69 -21.04 -7.30
N THR A 53 7.33 -19.82 -7.71
CA THR A 53 6.99 -19.53 -9.11
C THR A 53 8.10 -18.80 -9.87
N GLY A 54 9.06 -18.20 -9.17
CA GLY A 54 10.10 -17.37 -9.76
C GLY A 54 9.63 -15.96 -10.10
N GLU A 55 8.36 -15.63 -9.85
CA GLU A 55 7.82 -14.30 -10.07
C GLU A 55 7.76 -13.50 -8.76
N ASN A 56 8.48 -12.37 -8.72
CA ASN A 56 8.53 -11.54 -7.53
C ASN A 56 7.48 -10.41 -7.59
N ARG A 57 6.52 -10.47 -6.69
CA ARG A 57 5.50 -9.42 -6.48
C ARG A 57 5.79 -8.57 -5.25
N LEU A 58 6.92 -8.80 -4.60
CA LEU A 58 7.34 -8.06 -3.42
C LEU A 58 8.00 -6.74 -3.82
N PRO A 59 7.95 -5.73 -2.95
CA PRO A 59 8.74 -4.53 -3.16
C PRO A 59 10.23 -4.85 -3.24
N THR A 60 10.91 -4.18 -4.15
CA THR A 60 12.35 -4.29 -4.35
C THR A 60 13.04 -2.99 -3.96
N PHE A 61 14.37 -2.94 -4.04
CA PHE A 61 15.09 -1.67 -3.88
C PHE A 61 14.71 -0.66 -4.96
N ASP A 62 14.43 -1.11 -6.18
CA ASP A 62 13.94 -0.22 -7.23
C ASP A 62 12.60 0.39 -6.87
N THR A 63 11.69 -0.40 -6.29
CA THR A 63 10.41 0.09 -5.76
C THR A 63 10.65 1.18 -4.72
N ALA A 64 11.59 0.97 -3.81
CA ALA A 64 11.92 1.97 -2.79
C ALA A 64 12.43 3.26 -3.40
N VAL A 65 13.28 3.18 -4.43
CA VAL A 65 13.78 4.36 -5.13
C VAL A 65 12.64 5.14 -5.77
N GLU A 66 11.73 4.45 -6.45
CA GLU A 66 10.56 5.09 -7.07
C GLU A 66 9.67 5.77 -6.05
N LEU A 67 9.41 5.11 -4.91
CA LEU A 67 8.61 5.69 -3.83
C LEU A 67 9.26 6.94 -3.25
N HIS A 68 10.58 6.93 -3.05
CA HIS A 68 11.29 8.10 -2.54
C HIS A 68 11.29 9.25 -3.54
N ARG A 69 11.40 8.97 -4.82
CA ARG A 69 11.25 10.00 -5.86
C ARG A 69 9.86 10.62 -5.81
N PHE A 70 8.85 9.80 -5.62
CA PHE A 70 7.48 10.27 -5.51
C PHE A 70 7.30 11.17 -4.28
N ILE A 71 7.84 10.76 -3.14
CA ILE A 71 7.80 11.55 -1.90
C ILE A 71 8.51 12.90 -2.10
N ASP A 72 9.67 12.90 -2.75
CA ASP A 72 10.41 14.13 -3.05
C ASP A 72 9.60 15.06 -3.96
N THR A 73 8.87 14.50 -4.91
CA THR A 73 7.98 15.26 -5.81
C THR A 73 6.85 15.92 -5.01
N ILE A 74 6.23 15.18 -4.08
CA ILE A 74 5.19 15.71 -3.19
C ILE A 74 5.75 16.85 -2.36
N LYS A 75 6.92 16.66 -1.77
CA LYS A 75 7.58 17.69 -0.96
C LYS A 75 7.86 18.96 -1.80
N LYS A 76 8.37 18.80 -3.01
CA LYS A 76 8.63 19.90 -3.90
C LYS A 76 7.35 20.67 -4.26
N ALA A 77 6.26 19.96 -4.54
CA ALA A 77 4.96 20.58 -4.81
C ALA A 77 4.49 21.41 -3.62
N SER A 78 4.65 20.87 -2.41
CA SER A 78 4.30 21.57 -1.18
C SER A 78 5.17 22.80 -0.95
N ASP A 79 6.48 22.68 -1.11
CA ASP A 79 7.44 23.76 -0.85
C ASP A 79 7.30 24.90 -1.84
N THR A 80 6.99 24.61 -3.10
CA THR A 80 6.89 25.61 -4.17
C THR A 80 5.47 26.13 -4.38
N GLY A 81 4.46 25.43 -3.87
CA GLY A 81 3.05 25.74 -4.14
C GLY A 81 2.65 25.52 -5.59
N GLN A 82 3.43 24.75 -6.34
CA GLN A 82 3.22 24.49 -7.76
C GLN A 82 3.03 23.01 -8.04
N GLU A 83 2.19 22.73 -9.02
CA GLU A 83 1.99 21.39 -9.54
C GLU A 83 3.30 20.80 -10.06
N GLN A 84 3.54 19.53 -9.77
CA GLN A 84 4.73 18.81 -10.19
C GLN A 84 4.33 17.59 -10.99
N ALA A 85 5.05 17.30 -12.07
CA ALA A 85 4.85 16.07 -12.83
C ALA A 85 5.44 14.88 -12.07
N VAL A 86 4.74 13.78 -12.08
CA VAL A 86 5.21 12.50 -11.56
C VAL A 86 5.77 11.70 -12.72
N ALA A 87 7.07 11.47 -12.66
CA ALA A 87 7.76 10.75 -13.74
C ALA A 87 7.82 9.26 -13.44
#